data_c289a415a1189a2a424a206c3e87a611
#
_entry.id   c289a415a1189a2a424a206c3e87a611
#
_cell.length_a   1.000
_cell.length_b   1.000
_cell.length_c   1.000
_cell.angle_alpha   90.00
_cell.angle_beta   90.00
_cell.angle_gamma   90.00
#
_symmetry.space_group_name_H-M   'P 1'
#
loop_
_entity.id
_entity.type
_entity.pdbx_description
1 polymer ?
#
loop_
_entity_poly.entity_id
_entity_poly.type
_entity_poly.pdbx_seq_one_letter_code
_entity_poly.pdbx_strand_id
1 'polypeptide(L)'
;TSIFNAGASIGALIAPATIPLIAAKWGWESAFIIIGALGFVWMFFWMGLYEKPEKSKFVNQSELEYINQDDAVELAALKADEKVERKEEKTIPFFKCFTFRQTWAFISGKFFTDGVWWFFLFWAPAYFSDQYGYRSDSKEAIMLIFTLYLIVTVLSIGGGYLPKYFVEKRGMEPYPGRMKAMLIFAFFPLLALFAQPLGQYSAWFPAIIIGLAGAGHQAWSANLYSTIGDMFPKSTIGTITGVGTTMGGLASFMINKGAGMLFTKSEQLGT
;
A
#
# COMPACT_ATOMS: atom_id res chain seq x y z
N THR A 1 5.78 3.29 -8.77
CA THR A 1 4.74 2.70 -7.89
C THR A 1 5.00 3.02 -6.41
N SER A 2 6.25 2.86 -5.89
CA SER A 2 6.54 3.08 -4.46
C SER A 2 6.30 4.52 -4.00
N ILE A 3 6.67 5.52 -4.78
CA ILE A 3 6.39 6.94 -4.48
C ILE A 3 4.88 7.19 -4.46
N PHE A 4 4.15 6.65 -5.43
CA PHE A 4 2.69 6.75 -5.47
C PHE A 4 2.05 6.10 -4.24
N ASN A 5 2.49 4.89 -3.87
CA ASN A 5 2.00 4.16 -2.69
C ASN A 5 2.31 4.90 -1.37
N ALA A 6 3.40 5.66 -1.32
CA ALA A 6 3.75 6.48 -0.15
C ALA A 6 2.69 7.56 0.16
N GLY A 7 1.87 7.97 -0.81
CA GLY A 7 0.77 8.91 -0.59
C GLY A 7 -0.22 8.42 0.48
N ALA A 8 -0.56 7.13 0.48
CA ALA A 8 -1.41 6.52 1.51
C ALA A 8 -0.75 6.59 2.91
N SER A 9 0.55 6.38 2.98
CA SER A 9 1.32 6.45 4.23
C SER A 9 1.43 7.90 4.74
N ILE A 10 1.52 8.89 3.85
CA ILE A 10 1.48 10.32 4.22
C ILE A 10 0.11 10.67 4.83
N GLY A 11 -0.99 10.16 4.26
CA GLY A 11 -2.31 10.30 4.86
C GLY A 11 -2.37 9.70 6.26
N ALA A 12 -1.86 8.49 6.44
CA ALA A 12 -1.78 7.82 7.74
C ALA A 12 -0.86 8.54 8.74
N LEU A 13 0.13 9.30 8.26
CA LEU A 13 1.01 10.14 9.08
C LEU A 13 0.30 11.40 9.58
N ILE A 14 -0.45 12.07 8.72
CA ILE A 14 -1.10 13.36 9.01
C ILE A 14 -2.37 13.17 9.84
N ALA A 15 -3.16 12.12 9.57
CA ALA A 15 -4.45 11.89 10.20
C ALA A 15 -4.38 11.81 11.73
N PRO A 16 -3.50 11.02 12.37
CA PRO A 16 -3.38 10.96 13.83
C PRO A 16 -2.92 12.25 14.48
N ALA A 17 -2.19 13.08 13.74
CA ALA A 17 -1.72 14.38 14.24
C ALA A 17 -2.80 15.47 14.15
N THR A 18 -3.77 15.34 13.25
CA THR A 18 -4.75 16.40 12.96
C THR A 18 -6.17 16.07 13.43
N ILE A 19 -6.63 14.83 13.20
CA ILE A 19 -8.01 14.43 13.50
C ILE A 19 -8.34 14.55 14.99
N PRO A 20 -7.53 14.08 15.95
CA PRO A 20 -7.83 14.24 17.37
C PRO A 20 -7.93 15.69 17.80
N LEU A 21 -7.09 16.58 17.26
CA LEU A 21 -7.11 18.00 17.57
C LEU A 21 -8.38 18.68 17.04
N ILE A 22 -8.81 18.32 15.84
CA ILE A 22 -10.06 18.81 15.24
C ILE A 22 -11.24 18.32 16.07
N ALA A 23 -11.27 17.03 16.39
CA ALA A 23 -12.36 16.43 17.15
C ALA A 23 -12.46 16.99 18.57
N ALA A 24 -11.34 17.24 19.24
CA ALA A 24 -11.32 17.85 20.57
C ALA A 24 -11.82 19.29 20.58
N LYS A 25 -11.59 20.06 19.49
CA LYS A 25 -11.96 21.47 19.41
C LYS A 25 -13.38 21.72 18.86
N TRP A 26 -13.80 20.92 17.86
CA TRP A 26 -15.04 21.18 17.09
C TRP A 26 -15.99 19.97 17.04
N GLY A 27 -15.68 18.88 17.76
CA GLY A 27 -16.45 17.65 17.73
C GLY A 27 -16.01 16.71 16.60
N TRP A 28 -16.34 15.43 16.75
CA TRP A 28 -15.94 14.39 15.81
C TRP A 28 -16.59 14.54 14.42
N GLU A 29 -17.80 15.07 14.35
CA GLU A 29 -18.52 15.34 13.10
C GLU A 29 -17.74 16.33 12.21
N SER A 30 -17.13 17.35 12.83
CA SER A 30 -16.34 18.35 12.11
C SER A 30 -15.10 17.72 11.47
N ALA A 31 -14.51 16.70 12.08
CA ALA A 31 -13.39 15.98 11.48
C ALA A 31 -13.80 15.31 10.17
N PHE A 32 -14.95 14.65 10.13
CA PHE A 32 -15.47 14.05 8.88
C PHE A 32 -15.79 15.08 7.81
N ILE A 33 -16.40 16.21 8.19
CA ILE A 33 -16.74 17.29 7.25
C ILE A 33 -15.47 17.90 6.65
N ILE A 34 -14.47 18.21 7.48
CA ILE A 34 -13.21 18.82 7.02
C ILE A 34 -12.45 17.86 6.11
N ILE A 35 -12.27 16.60 6.51
CA ILE A 35 -11.56 15.61 5.69
C ILE A 35 -12.32 15.33 4.38
N GLY A 36 -13.66 15.23 4.44
CA GLY A 36 -14.47 15.09 3.24
C GLY A 36 -14.36 16.31 2.29
N ALA A 37 -14.35 17.52 2.84
CA ALA A 37 -14.15 18.74 2.05
C ALA A 37 -12.79 18.78 1.33
N LEU A 38 -11.72 18.29 1.97
CA LEU A 38 -10.41 18.15 1.32
C LEU A 38 -10.45 17.22 0.09
N GLY A 39 -11.30 16.19 0.11
CA GLY A 39 -11.52 15.33 -1.05
C GLY A 39 -12.11 16.10 -2.24
N PHE A 40 -13.04 17.02 -2.01
CA PHE A 40 -13.56 17.90 -3.08
C PHE A 40 -12.50 18.87 -3.60
N VAL A 41 -11.69 19.45 -2.72
CA VAL A 41 -10.56 20.31 -3.12
C VAL A 41 -9.60 19.51 -4.03
N TRP A 42 -9.25 18.28 -3.66
CA TRP A 42 -8.43 17.40 -4.51
C TRP A 42 -9.10 17.13 -5.86
N MET A 43 -10.42 16.92 -5.90
CA MET A 43 -11.16 16.67 -7.14
C MET A 43 -11.07 17.87 -8.11
N PHE A 44 -11.13 19.11 -7.60
CA PHE A 44 -10.92 20.30 -8.43
C PHE A 44 -9.53 20.35 -9.04
N PHE A 45 -8.50 20.05 -8.24
CA PHE A 45 -7.13 19.94 -8.75
C PHE A 45 -6.98 18.82 -9.80
N TRP A 46 -7.58 17.66 -9.53
CA TRP A 46 -7.58 16.56 -10.48
C TRP A 46 -8.22 16.94 -11.81
N MET A 47 -9.39 17.55 -11.79
CA MET A 47 -10.09 17.95 -13.02
C MET A 47 -9.35 19.03 -13.81
N GLY A 48 -8.58 19.88 -13.13
CA GLY A 48 -7.82 20.95 -13.78
C GLY A 48 -6.41 20.57 -14.24
N LEU A 49 -5.78 19.57 -13.59
CA LEU A 49 -4.39 19.20 -13.83
C LEU A 49 -4.23 17.87 -14.56
N TYR A 50 -5.23 16.98 -14.46
CA TYR A 50 -5.14 15.68 -15.08
C TYR A 50 -5.43 15.75 -16.58
N GLU A 51 -4.42 15.46 -17.38
CA GLU A 51 -4.53 15.28 -18.83
C GLU A 51 -3.80 14.00 -19.23
N LYS A 52 -4.23 13.40 -20.34
CA LYS A 52 -3.50 12.28 -20.93
C LYS A 52 -2.13 12.77 -21.42
N PRO A 53 -1.07 11.95 -21.32
CA PRO A 53 0.28 12.34 -21.73
C PRO A 53 0.35 12.98 -23.13
N GLU A 54 -0.43 12.45 -24.08
CA GLU A 54 -0.47 12.94 -25.47
C GLU A 54 -1.06 14.36 -25.62
N LYS A 55 -1.86 14.80 -24.62
CA LYS A 55 -2.50 16.12 -24.61
C LYS A 55 -1.86 17.08 -23.61
N SER A 56 -1.01 16.57 -22.75
CA SER A 56 -0.40 17.35 -21.67
C SER A 56 0.63 18.34 -22.21
N LYS A 57 0.48 19.60 -21.81
CA LYS A 57 1.46 20.67 -22.13
C LYS A 57 2.76 20.53 -21.32
N PHE A 58 2.77 19.69 -20.28
CA PHE A 58 3.91 19.50 -19.41
C PHE A 58 4.82 18.34 -19.86
N VAL A 59 4.37 17.52 -20.81
CA VAL A 59 5.12 16.38 -21.36
C VAL A 59 5.79 16.82 -22.64
N ASN A 60 7.10 16.70 -22.71
CA ASN A 60 7.85 16.97 -23.94
C ASN A 60 7.85 15.75 -24.87
N GLN A 61 8.28 15.97 -26.13
CA GLN A 61 8.26 14.92 -27.16
C GLN A 61 9.10 13.69 -26.77
N SER A 62 10.30 13.91 -26.21
CA SER A 62 11.19 12.81 -25.79
C SER A 62 10.61 12.00 -24.61
N GLU A 63 9.91 12.67 -23.72
CA GLU A 63 9.22 12.02 -22.61
C GLU A 63 8.00 11.22 -23.10
N LEU A 64 7.26 11.76 -24.07
CA LEU A 64 6.14 11.04 -24.70
C LEU A 64 6.62 9.79 -25.43
N GLU A 65 7.73 9.89 -26.16
CA GLU A 65 8.37 8.73 -26.81
C GLU A 65 8.80 7.68 -25.78
N TYR A 66 9.37 8.11 -24.66
CA TYR A 66 9.74 7.20 -23.57
C TYR A 66 8.53 6.52 -22.93
N ILE A 67 7.43 7.26 -22.68
CA ILE A 67 6.18 6.70 -22.15
C ILE A 67 5.59 5.66 -23.08
N ASN A 68 5.66 5.89 -24.40
CA ASN A 68 5.10 5.01 -25.42
C ASN A 68 6.10 3.99 -25.98
N GLN A 69 7.30 3.89 -25.40
CA GLN A 69 8.37 3.02 -25.89
C GLN A 69 7.95 1.55 -25.99
N ASP A 70 7.25 1.05 -24.99
CA ASP A 70 6.79 -0.33 -24.96
C ASP A 70 5.75 -0.60 -26.08
N ASP A 71 4.83 0.35 -26.29
CA ASP A 71 3.81 0.26 -27.35
C ASP A 71 4.44 0.37 -28.73
N ALA A 72 5.52 1.17 -28.87
CA ALA A 72 6.27 1.30 -30.13
C ALA A 72 7.07 0.03 -30.46
N VAL A 73 7.67 -0.62 -29.46
CA VAL A 73 8.39 -1.90 -29.62
C VAL A 73 7.41 -3.01 -30.02
N GLU A 74 6.25 -3.07 -29.39
CA GLU A 74 5.19 -4.03 -29.74
C GLU A 74 4.68 -3.79 -31.17
N LEU A 75 4.46 -2.53 -31.55
CA LEU A 75 4.04 -2.15 -32.90
C LEU A 75 5.09 -2.50 -33.95
N ALA A 76 6.37 -2.33 -33.64
CA ALA A 76 7.48 -2.68 -34.52
C ALA A 76 7.58 -4.21 -34.70
N ALA A 77 7.42 -4.98 -33.63
CA ALA A 77 7.39 -6.44 -33.69
C ALA A 77 6.21 -6.97 -34.53
N LEU A 78 5.03 -6.36 -34.39
CA LEU A 78 3.85 -6.69 -35.19
C LEU A 78 4.02 -6.36 -36.68
N LYS A 79 4.78 -5.29 -37.01
CA LYS A 79 5.08 -4.92 -38.39
C LYS A 79 6.13 -5.83 -39.02
N ALA A 80 7.04 -6.39 -38.23
CA ALA A 80 8.09 -7.31 -38.70
C ALA A 80 7.54 -8.70 -39.04
N ASP A 81 6.40 -9.07 -38.47
CA ASP A 81 5.73 -10.34 -38.71
C ASP A 81 4.41 -10.10 -39.46
N GLU A 82 4.47 -10.08 -40.81
CA GLU A 82 3.34 -9.79 -41.72
C GLU A 82 2.10 -10.70 -41.52
N LYS A 83 2.21 -11.74 -40.69
CA LYS A 83 1.13 -12.67 -40.36
C LYS A 83 0.42 -12.37 -39.03
N VAL A 84 0.92 -11.40 -38.26
CA VAL A 84 0.29 -11.06 -36.97
C VAL A 84 -0.68 -9.89 -37.21
N GLU A 85 -1.94 -10.23 -37.49
CA GLU A 85 -3.03 -9.26 -37.36
C GLU A 85 -2.99 -8.63 -35.96
N ARG A 86 -3.14 -7.30 -35.92
CA ARG A 86 -3.33 -6.54 -34.66
C ARG A 86 -4.49 -7.20 -33.89
N LYS A 87 -4.18 -8.15 -33.05
CA LYS A 87 -5.15 -8.60 -32.05
C LYS A 87 -5.35 -7.40 -31.12
N GLU A 88 -6.46 -6.69 -31.29
CA GLU A 88 -6.95 -5.81 -30.24
C GLU A 88 -6.76 -6.55 -28.93
N GLU A 89 -6.06 -5.93 -27.96
CA GLU A 89 -5.92 -6.53 -26.62
C GLU A 89 -7.33 -6.87 -26.12
N LYS A 90 -7.74 -8.10 -26.36
CA LYS A 90 -9.08 -8.55 -25.96
C LYS A 90 -9.13 -8.49 -24.45
N THR A 91 -9.93 -7.57 -23.96
CA THR A 91 -10.25 -7.49 -22.52
C THR A 91 -10.67 -8.88 -22.05
N ILE A 92 -9.98 -9.41 -21.06
CA ILE A 92 -10.33 -10.71 -20.50
C ILE A 92 -11.67 -10.53 -19.76
N PRO A 93 -12.72 -11.31 -20.10
CA PRO A 93 -13.99 -11.25 -19.40
C PRO A 93 -13.81 -11.47 -17.89
N PHE A 94 -14.56 -10.74 -17.07
CA PHE A 94 -14.43 -10.74 -15.62
C PHE A 94 -14.32 -12.16 -15.02
N PHE A 95 -15.26 -13.05 -15.34
CA PHE A 95 -15.24 -14.42 -14.80
C PHE A 95 -14.06 -15.25 -15.33
N LYS A 96 -13.55 -14.96 -16.52
CA LYS A 96 -12.39 -15.65 -17.08
C LYS A 96 -11.10 -15.28 -16.34
N CYS A 97 -11.04 -14.12 -15.69
CA CYS A 97 -9.89 -13.75 -14.87
C CYS A 97 -9.62 -14.78 -13.76
N PHE A 98 -10.66 -15.42 -13.21
CA PHE A 98 -10.53 -16.41 -12.14
C PHE A 98 -10.03 -17.79 -12.60
N THR A 99 -9.90 -18.03 -13.90
CA THR A 99 -9.31 -19.27 -14.43
C THR A 99 -7.76 -19.24 -14.40
N PHE A 100 -7.15 -18.07 -14.20
CA PHE A 100 -5.71 -17.93 -14.19
C PHE A 100 -5.16 -18.13 -12.77
N ARG A 101 -4.12 -18.95 -12.65
CA ARG A 101 -3.41 -19.16 -11.36
C ARG A 101 -2.82 -17.87 -10.80
N GLN A 102 -2.36 -16.98 -11.66
CA GLN A 102 -1.79 -15.68 -11.32
C GLN A 102 -2.81 -14.79 -10.60
N THR A 103 -4.08 -14.83 -11.00
CA THR A 103 -5.16 -14.11 -10.31
C THR A 103 -5.30 -14.57 -8.87
N TRP A 104 -5.31 -15.88 -8.64
CA TRP A 104 -5.41 -16.45 -7.29
C TRP A 104 -4.17 -16.17 -6.45
N ALA A 105 -2.98 -16.18 -7.06
CA ALA A 105 -1.74 -15.79 -6.38
C ALA A 105 -1.82 -14.32 -5.92
N PHE A 106 -2.29 -13.40 -6.77
CA PHE A 106 -2.48 -12.01 -6.41
C PHE A 106 -3.55 -11.82 -5.33
N ILE A 107 -4.72 -12.45 -5.48
CA ILE A 107 -5.81 -12.44 -4.50
C ILE A 107 -5.32 -12.92 -3.14
N SER A 108 -4.61 -14.06 -3.09
CA SER A 108 -4.05 -14.61 -1.85
C SER A 108 -3.02 -13.67 -1.24
N GLY A 109 -2.14 -13.11 -2.07
CA GLY A 109 -1.18 -12.11 -1.63
C GLY A 109 -1.86 -10.92 -0.96
N LYS A 110 -2.88 -10.35 -1.59
CA LYS A 110 -3.67 -9.23 -1.02
C LYS A 110 -4.41 -9.64 0.24
N PHE A 111 -5.06 -10.79 0.23
CA PHE A 111 -5.81 -11.28 1.38
C PHE A 111 -4.95 -11.41 2.64
N PHE A 112 -3.81 -12.10 2.55
CA PHE A 112 -2.98 -12.33 3.72
C PHE A 112 -2.19 -11.10 4.17
N THR A 113 -1.83 -10.19 3.26
CA THR A 113 -0.99 -9.05 3.62
C THR A 113 -1.78 -7.82 4.04
N ASP A 114 -2.89 -7.49 3.39
CA ASP A 114 -3.66 -6.29 3.72
C ASP A 114 -4.23 -6.35 5.14
N GLY A 115 -4.59 -7.55 5.63
CA GLY A 115 -5.01 -7.74 7.01
C GLY A 115 -3.97 -7.28 8.02
N VAL A 116 -2.68 -7.53 7.76
CA VAL A 116 -1.57 -7.09 8.63
C VAL A 116 -1.48 -5.56 8.67
N TRP A 117 -1.58 -4.90 7.51
CA TRP A 117 -1.55 -3.45 7.43
C TRP A 117 -2.69 -2.79 8.20
N TRP A 118 -3.91 -3.24 7.96
CA TRP A 118 -5.09 -2.70 8.62
C TRP A 118 -5.09 -2.99 10.11
N PHE A 119 -4.53 -4.13 10.54
CA PHE A 119 -4.32 -4.41 11.94
C PHE A 119 -3.40 -3.36 12.58
N PHE A 120 -2.23 -3.09 12.01
CA PHE A 120 -1.33 -2.06 12.54
C PHE A 120 -1.98 -0.69 12.56
N LEU A 121 -2.72 -0.34 11.51
CA LEU A 121 -3.35 0.97 11.39
C LEU A 121 -4.40 1.21 12.50
N PHE A 122 -5.24 0.22 12.80
CA PHE A 122 -6.32 0.38 13.76
C PHE A 122 -5.88 0.10 15.20
N TRP A 123 -4.98 -0.84 15.42
CA TRP A 123 -4.64 -1.29 16.77
C TRP A 123 -3.39 -0.65 17.36
N ALA A 124 -2.50 -0.03 16.57
CA ALA A 124 -1.34 0.66 17.15
C ALA A 124 -1.71 1.81 18.10
N PRO A 125 -2.70 2.69 17.79
CA PRO A 125 -3.14 3.70 18.75
C PRO A 125 -3.72 3.10 20.03
N ALA A 126 -4.55 2.04 19.91
CA ALA A 126 -5.13 1.33 21.07
C ALA A 126 -4.03 0.70 21.92
N TYR A 127 -3.05 0.05 21.31
CA TYR A 127 -1.91 -0.53 22.00
C TYR A 127 -1.17 0.50 22.87
N PHE A 128 -0.87 1.69 22.36
CA PHE A 128 -0.22 2.72 23.16
C PHE A 128 -1.10 3.26 24.27
N SER A 129 -2.41 3.32 24.07
CA SER A 129 -3.36 3.70 25.10
C SER A 129 -3.41 2.67 26.22
N ASP A 130 -3.56 1.39 25.88
CA ASP A 130 -3.74 0.32 26.87
C ASP A 130 -2.46 0.00 27.64
N GLN A 131 -1.32 -0.05 26.96
CA GLN A 131 -0.05 -0.44 27.56
C GLN A 131 0.63 0.67 28.35
N TYR A 132 0.44 1.94 27.94
CA TYR A 132 1.16 3.10 28.52
C TYR A 132 0.23 4.16 29.10
N GLY A 133 -1.09 3.98 28.99
CA GLY A 133 -2.08 4.94 29.50
C GLY A 133 -2.10 6.26 28.72
N TYR A 134 -1.52 6.32 27.51
CA TYR A 134 -1.49 7.55 26.72
C TYR A 134 -2.84 7.79 26.06
N ARG A 135 -3.47 8.90 26.35
CA ARG A 135 -4.68 9.33 25.64
C ARG A 135 -4.33 9.63 24.18
N SER A 136 -5.25 9.32 23.26
CA SER A 136 -5.02 9.50 21.81
C SER A 136 -4.73 10.94 21.41
N ASP A 137 -5.17 11.92 22.21
CA ASP A 137 -4.94 13.36 22.04
C ASP A 137 -3.69 13.87 22.80
N SER A 138 -2.98 13.00 23.53
CA SER A 138 -1.75 13.37 24.23
C SER A 138 -0.59 13.58 23.25
N LYS A 139 0.33 14.47 23.63
CA LYS A 139 1.52 14.74 22.83
C LYS A 139 2.37 13.48 22.63
N GLU A 140 2.47 12.65 23.65
CA GLU A 140 3.23 11.39 23.64
C GLU A 140 2.64 10.41 22.62
N ALA A 141 1.32 10.15 22.65
CA ALA A 141 0.65 9.28 21.71
C ALA A 141 0.81 9.78 20.26
N ILE A 142 0.59 11.09 20.04
CA ILE A 142 0.75 11.71 18.73
C ILE A 142 2.18 11.53 18.21
N MET A 143 3.20 11.76 19.04
CA MET A 143 4.61 11.63 18.63
C MET A 143 4.98 10.19 18.31
N LEU A 144 4.51 9.21 19.08
CA LEU A 144 4.77 7.78 18.85
C LEU A 144 4.15 7.32 17.52
N ILE A 145 2.88 7.65 17.32
CA ILE A 145 2.15 7.30 16.09
C ILE A 145 2.73 8.04 14.88
N PHE A 146 3.07 9.30 15.02
CA PHE A 146 3.74 10.07 13.97
C PHE A 146 5.08 9.44 13.58
N THR A 147 5.92 9.08 14.56
CA THR A 147 7.21 8.43 14.30
C THR A 147 7.03 7.08 13.62
N LEU A 148 6.07 6.27 14.07
CA LEU A 148 5.74 5.00 13.43
C LEU A 148 5.45 5.18 11.94
N TYR A 149 4.51 6.08 11.59
CA TYR A 149 4.14 6.30 10.18
C TYR A 149 5.20 7.06 9.38
N LEU A 150 6.03 7.87 10.02
CA LEU A 150 7.19 8.49 9.38
C LEU A 150 8.17 7.42 8.90
N ILE A 151 8.47 6.45 9.77
CA ILE A 151 9.32 5.29 9.41
C ILE A 151 8.71 4.50 8.26
N VAL A 152 7.40 4.21 8.33
CA VAL A 152 6.68 3.53 7.26
C VAL A 152 6.82 4.29 5.95
N THR A 153 6.55 5.59 5.95
CA THR A 153 6.58 6.43 4.74
C THR A 153 7.96 6.48 4.11
N VAL A 154 8.98 6.79 4.90
CA VAL A 154 10.35 6.97 4.39
C VAL A 154 10.92 5.66 3.88
N LEU A 155 10.81 4.58 4.65
CA LEU A 155 11.42 3.31 4.28
C LEU A 155 10.65 2.56 3.20
N SER A 156 9.34 2.73 3.09
CA SER A 156 8.56 2.10 2.01
C SER A 156 8.92 2.64 0.62
N ILE A 157 9.35 3.91 0.53
CA ILE A 157 9.86 4.47 -0.73
C ILE A 157 11.10 3.68 -1.19
N GLY A 158 11.99 3.35 -0.25
CA GLY A 158 13.16 2.49 -0.51
C GLY A 158 12.79 1.08 -1.01
N GLY A 159 11.56 0.63 -0.74
CA GLY A 159 11.04 -0.66 -1.22
C GLY A 159 11.02 -0.81 -2.74
N GLY A 160 10.91 0.28 -3.49
CA GLY A 160 11.03 0.27 -4.95
C GLY A 160 12.48 0.17 -5.45
N TYR A 161 13.45 0.56 -4.61
CA TYR A 161 14.86 0.51 -4.98
C TYR A 161 15.43 -0.90 -4.95
N LEU A 162 14.98 -1.76 -4.05
CA LEU A 162 15.55 -3.11 -3.89
C LEU A 162 15.37 -4.00 -5.14
N PRO A 163 14.20 -4.08 -5.80
CA PRO A 163 14.07 -4.78 -7.07
C PRO A 163 14.99 -4.20 -8.16
N LYS A 164 15.07 -2.87 -8.24
CA LYS A 164 15.95 -2.18 -9.18
C LYS A 164 17.42 -2.57 -8.95
N TYR A 165 17.88 -2.64 -7.71
CA TYR A 165 19.21 -3.11 -7.36
C TYR A 165 19.47 -4.54 -7.86
N PHE A 166 18.52 -5.46 -7.71
CA PHE A 166 18.69 -6.83 -8.20
C PHE A 166 18.77 -6.90 -9.72
N VAL A 167 18.00 -6.09 -10.43
CA VAL A 167 18.04 -6.04 -11.90
C VAL A 167 19.34 -5.40 -12.38
N GLU A 168 19.64 -4.17 -11.94
CA GLU A 168 20.75 -3.38 -12.50
C GLU A 168 22.14 -3.83 -12.00
N LYS A 169 22.24 -4.21 -10.73
CA LYS A 169 23.54 -4.56 -10.12
C LYS A 169 23.83 -6.06 -10.08
N ARG A 170 22.79 -6.88 -10.10
CA ARG A 170 22.92 -8.35 -10.03
C ARG A 170 22.56 -9.04 -11.35
N GLY A 171 22.14 -8.29 -12.36
CA GLY A 171 21.79 -8.83 -13.69
C GLY A 171 20.57 -9.76 -13.66
N MET A 172 19.71 -9.65 -12.67
CA MET A 172 18.50 -10.48 -12.59
C MET A 172 17.44 -9.98 -13.55
N GLU A 173 16.64 -10.90 -14.09
CA GLU A 173 15.41 -10.54 -14.80
C GLU A 173 14.46 -9.76 -13.87
N PRO A 174 13.63 -8.83 -14.41
CA PRO A 174 12.75 -7.98 -13.60
C PRO A 174 11.84 -8.73 -12.63
N TYR A 175 11.18 -9.79 -13.10
CA TYR A 175 10.25 -10.57 -12.28
C TYR A 175 10.97 -11.33 -11.13
N PRO A 176 12.01 -12.13 -11.36
CA PRO A 176 12.79 -12.76 -10.28
C PRO A 176 13.40 -11.75 -9.30
N GLY A 177 13.91 -10.61 -9.79
CA GLY A 177 14.45 -9.55 -8.95
C GLY A 177 13.39 -8.99 -7.99
N ARG A 178 12.16 -8.77 -8.48
CA ARG A 178 11.02 -8.34 -7.68
C ARG A 178 10.58 -9.38 -6.67
N MET A 179 10.46 -10.64 -7.06
CA MET A 179 10.12 -11.74 -6.15
C MET A 179 11.12 -11.87 -5.01
N LYS A 180 12.42 -11.72 -5.29
CA LYS A 180 13.46 -11.74 -4.28
C LYS A 180 13.36 -10.58 -3.30
N ALA A 181 13.07 -9.38 -3.78
CA ALA A 181 12.82 -8.21 -2.93
C ALA A 181 11.59 -8.42 -2.04
N MET A 182 10.50 -8.92 -2.61
CA MET A 182 9.27 -9.23 -1.87
C MET A 182 9.50 -10.29 -0.79
N LEU A 183 10.31 -11.30 -1.06
CA LEU A 183 10.68 -12.30 -0.06
C LEU A 183 11.40 -11.65 1.13
N ILE A 184 12.33 -10.73 0.88
CA ILE A 184 13.03 -10.00 1.95
C ILE A 184 12.04 -9.17 2.77
N PHE A 185 11.15 -8.42 2.11
CA PHE A 185 10.17 -7.59 2.79
C PHE A 185 9.16 -8.40 3.60
N ALA A 186 8.84 -9.62 3.19
CA ALA A 186 7.91 -10.51 3.89
C ALA A 186 8.37 -10.89 5.32
N PHE A 187 9.67 -10.77 5.62
CA PHE A 187 10.19 -11.00 6.98
C PHE A 187 10.03 -9.81 7.92
N PHE A 188 9.84 -8.60 7.41
CA PHE A 188 9.74 -7.40 8.25
C PHE A 188 8.56 -7.42 9.22
N PRO A 189 7.34 -7.85 8.85
CA PRO A 189 6.23 -7.95 9.80
C PRO A 189 6.51 -8.84 11.01
N LEU A 190 7.42 -9.83 10.90
CA LEU A 190 7.83 -10.67 12.02
C LEU A 190 8.56 -9.89 13.13
N LEU A 191 9.12 -8.72 12.81
CA LEU A 191 9.73 -7.85 13.81
C LEU A 191 8.70 -7.42 14.87
N ALA A 192 7.41 -7.34 14.53
CA ALA A 192 6.36 -6.99 15.47
C ALA A 192 6.27 -7.93 16.69
N LEU A 193 6.76 -9.17 16.57
CA LEU A 193 6.87 -10.12 17.71
C LEU A 193 7.75 -9.58 18.84
N PHE A 194 8.69 -8.69 18.54
CA PHE A 194 9.57 -8.06 19.53
C PHE A 194 8.99 -6.77 20.10
N ALA A 195 7.86 -6.28 19.60
CA ALA A 195 7.27 -5.01 20.04
C ALA A 195 6.89 -5.07 21.52
N GLN A 196 6.14 -6.11 21.93
CA GLN A 196 5.69 -6.26 23.33
C GLN A 196 6.86 -6.51 24.30
N PRO A 197 7.79 -7.47 24.07
CA PRO A 197 8.93 -7.67 24.98
C PRO A 197 9.81 -6.43 25.15
N LEU A 198 10.11 -5.70 24.07
CA LEU A 198 10.93 -4.52 24.13
C LEU A 198 10.15 -3.28 24.61
N GLY A 199 8.85 -3.29 24.47
CA GLY A 199 7.95 -2.25 24.95
C GLY A 199 7.97 -2.05 26.48
N GLN A 200 8.42 -3.06 27.23
CA GLN A 200 8.60 -2.97 28.69
C GLN A 200 9.69 -1.94 29.08
N TYR A 201 10.63 -1.67 28.19
CA TYR A 201 11.71 -0.71 28.46
C TYR A 201 11.34 0.73 28.03
N SER A 202 10.62 0.87 26.93
CA SER A 202 10.16 2.18 26.45
C SER A 202 9.12 2.03 25.33
N ALA A 203 8.12 2.92 25.31
CA ALA A 203 7.10 3.00 24.26
C ALA A 203 7.68 3.29 22.84
N TRP A 204 8.90 3.82 22.77
CA TRP A 204 9.59 4.08 21.51
C TRP A 204 10.00 2.81 20.78
N PHE A 205 10.31 1.72 21.49
CA PHE A 205 10.67 0.46 20.84
C PHE A 205 9.51 -0.10 20.00
N PRO A 206 8.28 -0.27 20.53
CA PRO A 206 7.14 -0.69 19.71
C PRO A 206 6.87 0.27 18.55
N ALA A 207 6.95 1.58 18.74
CA ALA A 207 6.72 2.54 17.67
C ALA A 207 7.70 2.34 16.49
N ILE A 208 8.98 2.16 16.79
CA ILE A 208 10.02 1.90 15.77
C ILE A 208 9.82 0.52 15.14
N ILE A 209 9.60 -0.52 15.93
CA ILE A 209 9.48 -1.91 15.46
C ILE A 209 8.25 -2.08 14.57
N ILE A 210 7.09 -1.59 15.00
CA ILE A 210 5.86 -1.63 14.20
C ILE A 210 6.02 -0.76 12.95
N GLY A 211 6.71 0.38 13.07
CA GLY A 211 7.06 1.21 11.91
C GLY A 211 7.90 0.48 10.88
N LEU A 212 8.93 -0.27 11.30
CA LEU A 212 9.75 -1.11 10.42
C LEU A 212 8.94 -2.25 9.80
N ALA A 213 8.11 -2.92 10.59
CA ALA A 213 7.21 -3.98 10.11
C ALA A 213 6.23 -3.45 9.05
N GLY A 214 5.62 -2.30 9.30
CA GLY A 214 4.72 -1.62 8.38
C GLY A 214 5.43 -1.13 7.10
N ALA A 215 6.66 -0.66 7.21
CA ALA A 215 7.47 -0.25 6.06
C ALA A 215 7.76 -1.44 5.12
N GLY A 216 8.12 -2.59 5.69
CA GLY A 216 8.31 -3.81 4.91
C GLY A 216 7.02 -4.27 4.22
N HIS A 217 5.88 -4.20 4.92
CA HIS A 217 4.58 -4.48 4.32
C HIS A 217 4.26 -3.54 3.15
N GLN A 218 4.43 -2.23 3.31
CA GLN A 218 4.14 -1.26 2.25
C GLN A 218 5.08 -1.41 1.05
N ALA A 219 6.36 -1.70 1.29
CA ALA A 219 7.32 -2.02 0.25
C ALA A 219 6.92 -3.30 -0.52
N TRP A 220 6.47 -4.33 0.19
CA TRP A 220 5.97 -5.57 -0.39
C TRP A 220 4.70 -5.32 -1.21
N SER A 221 3.73 -4.59 -0.67
CA SER A 221 2.46 -4.27 -1.34
C SER A 221 2.68 -3.48 -2.64
N ALA A 222 3.57 -2.49 -2.64
CA ALA A 222 3.91 -1.72 -3.85
C ALA A 222 4.47 -2.62 -4.96
N ASN A 223 5.30 -3.60 -4.60
CA ASN A 223 5.84 -4.58 -5.55
C ASN A 223 4.76 -5.56 -6.04
N LEU A 224 3.84 -5.98 -5.17
CA LEU A 224 2.72 -6.84 -5.56
C LEU A 224 1.84 -6.17 -6.63
N TYR A 225 1.50 -4.89 -6.47
CA TYR A 225 0.75 -4.14 -7.49
C TYR A 225 1.52 -4.07 -8.82
N SER A 226 2.82 -3.92 -8.77
CA SER A 226 3.64 -3.89 -9.99
C SER A 226 3.66 -5.24 -10.72
N THR A 227 3.54 -6.37 -10.01
CA THR A 227 3.51 -7.70 -10.65
C THR A 227 2.28 -7.95 -11.51
N ILE A 228 1.18 -7.21 -11.29
CA ILE A 228 -0.01 -7.32 -12.15
C ILE A 228 0.33 -6.91 -13.58
N GLY A 229 1.09 -5.81 -13.73
CA GLY A 229 1.54 -5.35 -15.05
C GLY A 229 2.47 -6.33 -15.76
N ASP A 230 3.23 -7.14 -14.99
CA ASP A 230 4.10 -8.18 -15.56
C ASP A 230 3.32 -9.44 -16.00
N MET A 231 2.12 -9.65 -15.47
CA MET A 231 1.38 -10.91 -15.64
C MET A 231 0.13 -10.80 -16.51
N PHE A 232 -0.43 -9.60 -16.65
CA PHE A 232 -1.73 -9.40 -17.29
C PHE A 232 -1.70 -8.28 -18.32
N PRO A 233 -2.53 -8.36 -19.38
CA PRO A 233 -2.73 -7.28 -20.33
C PRO A 233 -3.20 -5.99 -19.65
N LYS A 234 -2.79 -4.82 -20.18
CA LYS A 234 -3.15 -3.49 -19.67
C LYS A 234 -4.66 -3.34 -19.43
N SER A 235 -5.47 -3.87 -20.35
CA SER A 235 -6.95 -3.84 -20.31
C SER A 235 -7.58 -4.58 -19.10
N THR A 236 -6.82 -5.49 -18.45
CA THR A 236 -7.32 -6.35 -17.36
C THR A 236 -6.79 -5.93 -15.98
N ILE A 237 -5.76 -5.10 -15.93
CA ILE A 237 -5.09 -4.66 -14.69
C ILE A 237 -6.09 -4.11 -13.67
N GLY A 238 -7.01 -3.23 -14.11
CA GLY A 238 -8.02 -2.62 -13.23
C GLY A 238 -8.94 -3.66 -12.59
N THR A 239 -9.38 -4.65 -13.38
CA THR A 239 -10.24 -5.75 -12.88
C THR A 239 -9.54 -6.59 -11.82
N ILE A 240 -8.31 -7.04 -12.11
CA ILE A 240 -7.52 -7.87 -11.19
C ILE A 240 -7.21 -7.10 -9.91
N THR A 241 -6.81 -5.83 -10.03
CA THR A 241 -6.57 -4.93 -8.89
C THR A 241 -7.83 -4.79 -8.02
N GLY A 242 -8.98 -4.53 -8.63
CA GLY A 242 -10.25 -4.38 -7.93
C GLY A 242 -10.63 -5.63 -7.13
N VAL A 243 -10.56 -6.80 -7.76
CA VAL A 243 -10.84 -8.09 -7.09
C VAL A 243 -9.87 -8.32 -5.92
N GLY A 244 -8.57 -8.15 -6.13
CA GLY A 244 -7.59 -8.35 -5.08
C GLY A 244 -7.79 -7.39 -3.90
N THR A 245 -8.07 -6.12 -4.17
CA THR A 245 -8.33 -5.12 -3.13
C THR A 245 -9.60 -5.44 -2.34
N THR A 246 -10.65 -5.92 -3.00
CA THR A 246 -11.88 -6.38 -2.33
C THR A 246 -11.57 -7.54 -1.36
N MET A 247 -10.76 -8.49 -1.77
CA MET A 247 -10.34 -9.61 -0.91
C MET A 247 -9.43 -9.14 0.24
N GLY A 248 -8.58 -8.15 0.02
CA GLY A 248 -7.81 -7.49 1.07
C GLY A 248 -8.71 -6.80 2.12
N GLY A 249 -9.79 -6.13 1.67
CA GLY A 249 -10.81 -5.56 2.55
C GLY A 249 -11.54 -6.62 3.39
N LEU A 250 -11.88 -7.77 2.79
CA LEU A 250 -12.47 -8.90 3.51
C LEU A 250 -11.52 -9.43 4.59
N ALA A 251 -10.25 -9.60 4.27
CA ALA A 251 -9.23 -10.03 5.23
C ALA A 251 -9.08 -9.02 6.38
N SER A 252 -9.08 -7.72 6.07
CA SER A 252 -9.07 -6.66 7.07
C SER A 252 -10.25 -6.79 8.04
N PHE A 253 -11.46 -6.96 7.53
CA PHE A 253 -12.65 -7.19 8.35
C PHE A 253 -12.48 -8.40 9.26
N MET A 254 -12.05 -9.55 8.71
CA MET A 254 -11.90 -10.80 9.47
C MET A 254 -10.85 -10.67 10.59
N ILE A 255 -9.68 -10.11 10.27
CA ILE A 255 -8.57 -9.95 11.22
C ILE A 255 -8.95 -8.97 12.33
N ASN A 256 -9.51 -7.81 11.99
CA ASN A 256 -9.85 -6.81 13.00
C ASN A 256 -11.01 -7.26 13.88
N LYS A 257 -12.03 -7.93 13.32
CA LYS A 257 -13.09 -8.54 14.10
C LYS A 257 -12.56 -9.64 15.03
N GLY A 258 -11.71 -10.54 14.52
CA GLY A 258 -11.08 -11.60 15.29
C GLY A 258 -10.20 -11.06 16.42
N ALA A 259 -9.38 -10.06 16.14
CA ALA A 259 -8.55 -9.40 17.14
C ALA A 259 -9.40 -8.75 18.24
N GLY A 260 -10.46 -8.01 17.89
CA GLY A 260 -11.38 -7.42 18.87
C GLY A 260 -12.02 -8.47 19.77
N MET A 261 -12.47 -9.59 19.20
CA MET A 261 -13.02 -10.70 20.00
C MET A 261 -11.98 -11.32 20.94
N LEU A 262 -10.73 -11.46 20.51
CA LEU A 262 -9.64 -11.98 21.35
C LEU A 262 -9.32 -11.02 22.50
N PHE A 263 -9.24 -9.72 22.24
CA PHE A 263 -8.98 -8.71 23.26
C PHE A 263 -10.10 -8.66 24.30
N THR A 264 -11.36 -8.63 23.88
CA THR A 264 -12.50 -8.68 24.82
C THR A 264 -12.47 -9.94 25.69
N LYS A 265 -12.12 -11.09 25.10
CA LYS A 265 -11.99 -12.34 25.85
C LYS A 265 -10.83 -12.31 26.84
N SER A 266 -9.69 -11.73 26.47
CA SER A 266 -8.52 -11.55 27.35
C SER A 266 -8.88 -10.69 28.56
N GLU A 267 -9.54 -9.53 28.33
CA GLU A 267 -10.05 -8.68 29.42
C GLU A 267 -10.99 -9.44 30.39
N GLN A 268 -11.91 -10.24 29.85
CA GLN A 268 -12.83 -11.04 30.67
C GLN A 268 -12.11 -12.11 31.51
N LEU A 269 -11.00 -12.63 31.03
CA LEU A 269 -10.17 -13.63 31.70
C LEU A 269 -9.12 -13.02 32.63
N GLY A 270 -8.93 -11.68 32.59
CA GLY A 270 -7.92 -10.98 33.40
C GLY A 270 -6.48 -11.28 32.95
N THR A 271 -6.28 -11.62 31.67
CA THR A 271 -4.97 -11.99 31.10
C THR A 271 -4.52 -10.96 30.04
#